data_1ab0c4f25b3e5f2f120ac2943ed76a46
#
_entry.id   1ab0c4f25b3e5f2f120ac2943ed76a46
#
_cell.length_a   1.000
_cell.length_b   1.000
_cell.length_c   1.000
_cell.angle_alpha   90.00
_cell.angle_beta   90.00
_cell.angle_gamma   90.00
#
_symmetry.space_group_name_H-M   'P 1'
#
loop_
_entity.id
_entity.type
_entity.pdbx_description
1 polymer ?
#
loop_
_entity_poly.entity_id
_entity_poly.type
_entity_poly.pdbx_seq_one_letter_code
_entity_poly.pdbx_strand_id
1 'polypeptide(L)'
;MNKLSVERIHKNMAAIHSKDTKPEMIVRKALWSRGFRYRLNSPKLPGHPDLVLKKYRTCIFVNGCFWHGHNVEVKSDKGEVISSECCKIPHTRREFWVAKIKRNQERDIETQKRLAEMGWHCITIWECELKPSKREQTLKSLAFTLNKIWLEEHAVIGKPYPQFEEEDGMLKAAEEQI
;
A
#
# COMPACT_ATOMS: atom_id res chain seq x y z
N MET A 1 23.14 -18.86 25.21
CA MET A 1 22.52 -18.46 23.93
C MET A 1 23.08 -19.34 22.83
N ASN A 2 22.24 -20.16 22.19
CA ASN A 2 22.66 -21.09 21.16
C ASN A 2 23.00 -20.30 19.88
N LYS A 3 24.30 -20.11 19.59
CA LYS A 3 24.72 -19.51 18.32
C LYS A 3 24.35 -20.47 17.19
N LEU A 4 23.44 -20.06 16.33
CA LEU A 4 23.16 -20.80 15.09
C LEU A 4 24.47 -20.93 14.31
N SER A 5 24.77 -22.12 13.79
CA SER A 5 25.94 -22.33 12.94
C SER A 5 25.83 -21.48 11.67
N VAL A 6 26.97 -21.09 11.11
CA VAL A 6 27.04 -20.29 9.86
C VAL A 6 26.26 -20.97 8.73
N GLU A 7 26.34 -22.28 8.64
CA GLU A 7 25.59 -23.10 7.66
C GLU A 7 24.08 -22.98 7.85
N ARG A 8 23.59 -22.99 9.09
CA ARG A 8 22.17 -22.86 9.39
C ARG A 8 21.65 -21.45 9.09
N ILE A 9 22.48 -20.42 9.33
CA ILE A 9 22.16 -19.04 8.92
C ILE A 9 22.08 -18.95 7.40
N HIS A 10 23.05 -19.52 6.69
CA HIS A 10 23.06 -19.53 5.22
C HIS A 10 21.85 -20.27 4.64
N LYS A 11 21.51 -21.44 5.20
CA LYS A 11 20.33 -22.21 4.80
C LYS A 11 19.03 -21.45 5.05
N ASN A 12 18.91 -20.77 6.19
CA ASN A 12 17.73 -19.93 6.50
C ASN A 12 17.61 -18.76 5.52
N MET A 13 18.72 -18.11 5.17
CA MET A 13 18.73 -17.00 4.21
C MET A 13 18.36 -17.47 2.80
N ALA A 14 18.86 -18.62 2.38
CA ALA A 14 18.52 -19.23 1.07
C ALA A 14 17.05 -19.67 0.98
N ALA A 15 16.40 -19.99 2.11
CA ALA A 15 15.00 -20.36 2.17
C ALA A 15 14.02 -19.17 2.14
N ILE A 16 14.51 -17.93 2.16
CA ILE A 16 13.66 -16.74 2.06
C ILE A 16 13.24 -16.55 0.60
N HIS A 17 11.99 -16.81 0.32
CA HIS A 17 11.39 -16.53 -0.98
C HIS A 17 11.11 -15.04 -1.12
N SER A 18 11.45 -14.48 -2.27
CA SER A 18 11.18 -13.08 -2.62
C SER A 18 9.81 -12.87 -3.30
N LYS A 19 9.07 -13.95 -3.53
CA LYS A 19 7.75 -13.95 -4.18
C LYS A 19 6.82 -14.93 -3.49
N ASP A 20 5.53 -14.69 -3.61
CA ASP A 20 4.47 -15.53 -3.04
C ASP A 20 4.62 -15.74 -1.53
N THR A 21 5.09 -14.72 -0.84
CA THR A 21 5.24 -14.75 0.60
C THR A 21 3.88 -14.87 1.31
N LYS A 22 3.87 -15.37 2.54
CA LYS A 22 2.62 -15.48 3.31
C LYS A 22 1.86 -14.15 3.43
N PRO A 23 2.51 -12.99 3.72
CA PRO A 23 1.86 -11.68 3.72
C PRO A 23 1.23 -11.32 2.37
N GLU A 24 1.97 -11.49 1.27
CA GLU A 24 1.43 -11.23 -0.08
C GLU A 24 0.20 -12.09 -0.37
N MET A 25 0.25 -13.38 -0.06
CA MET A 25 -0.88 -14.29 -0.30
C MET A 25 -2.13 -13.92 0.50
N ILE A 26 -1.96 -13.36 1.71
CA ILE A 26 -3.08 -12.86 2.52
C ILE A 26 -3.75 -11.67 1.81
N VAL A 27 -2.97 -10.68 1.38
CA VAL A 27 -3.48 -9.50 0.67
C VAL A 27 -4.14 -9.90 -0.64
N ARG A 28 -3.47 -10.74 -1.44
CA ARG A 28 -3.98 -11.22 -2.73
C ARG A 28 -5.34 -11.92 -2.61
N LYS A 29 -5.47 -12.88 -1.69
CA LYS A 29 -6.72 -13.59 -1.46
C LYS A 29 -7.83 -12.64 -1.00
N ALA A 30 -7.51 -11.73 -0.09
CA ALA A 30 -8.48 -10.78 0.44
C ALA A 30 -8.98 -9.77 -0.60
N LEU A 31 -8.13 -9.30 -1.48
CA LEU A 31 -8.54 -8.42 -2.58
C LEU A 31 -9.35 -9.17 -3.64
N TRP A 32 -8.91 -10.38 -4.00
CA TRP A 32 -9.62 -11.20 -4.98
C TRP A 32 -11.03 -11.55 -4.53
N SER A 33 -11.21 -11.97 -3.27
CA SER A 33 -12.53 -12.29 -2.71
C SER A 33 -13.48 -11.10 -2.64
N ARG A 34 -12.94 -9.88 -2.60
CA ARG A 34 -13.71 -8.62 -2.63
C ARG A 34 -13.94 -8.07 -4.05
N GLY A 35 -13.60 -8.83 -5.08
CA GLY A 35 -13.83 -8.45 -6.47
C GLY A 35 -12.73 -7.60 -7.11
N PHE A 36 -11.65 -7.25 -6.40
CA PHE A 36 -10.53 -6.54 -7.00
C PHE A 36 -9.73 -7.44 -7.94
N ARG A 37 -9.32 -6.88 -9.07
CA ARG A 37 -8.48 -7.58 -10.05
C ARG A 37 -7.15 -6.87 -10.18
N TYR A 38 -6.05 -7.63 -10.16
CA TYR A 38 -4.69 -7.12 -10.15
C TYR A 38 -3.76 -7.96 -11.03
N ARG A 39 -2.63 -7.39 -11.37
CA ARG A 39 -1.48 -8.09 -11.95
C ARG A 39 -0.37 -8.18 -10.91
N LEU A 40 0.45 -9.21 -11.01
CA LEU A 40 1.54 -9.47 -10.07
C LEU A 40 2.88 -9.00 -10.65
N ASN A 41 3.77 -8.54 -9.77
CA ASN A 41 5.20 -8.33 -10.02
C ASN A 41 5.48 -7.66 -11.38
N SER A 42 4.82 -6.54 -11.69
CA SER A 42 4.98 -5.88 -12.99
C SER A 42 6.41 -5.37 -13.20
N PRO A 43 7.17 -5.91 -14.17
CA PRO A 43 8.53 -5.44 -14.43
C PRO A 43 8.58 -4.06 -15.11
N LYS A 44 7.43 -3.57 -15.59
CA LYS A 44 7.31 -2.29 -16.31
C LYS A 44 7.21 -1.09 -15.37
N LEU A 45 7.00 -1.31 -14.08
CA LEU A 45 6.84 -0.27 -13.09
C LEU A 45 8.04 -0.23 -12.13
N PRO A 46 8.49 0.96 -11.70
CA PRO A 46 9.54 1.10 -10.71
C PRO A 46 9.27 0.27 -9.46
N GLY A 47 10.32 -0.34 -8.91
CA GLY A 47 10.25 -1.14 -7.69
C GLY A 47 9.54 -2.48 -7.78
N HIS A 48 9.05 -2.88 -8.97
CA HIS A 48 8.34 -4.15 -9.19
C HIS A 48 7.23 -4.40 -8.16
N PRO A 49 6.16 -3.56 -8.12
CA PRO A 49 5.09 -3.70 -7.13
C PRO A 49 4.52 -5.11 -7.07
N ASP A 50 4.23 -5.62 -5.88
CA ASP A 50 3.68 -6.96 -5.68
C ASP A 50 2.32 -7.11 -6.36
N LEU A 51 1.46 -6.07 -6.25
CA LEU A 51 0.17 -6.03 -6.93
C LEU A 51 0.00 -4.70 -7.67
N VAL A 52 -0.54 -4.78 -8.89
CA VAL A 52 -0.87 -3.62 -9.72
C VAL A 52 -2.34 -3.64 -10.09
N LEU A 53 -3.10 -2.70 -9.56
CA LEU A 53 -4.53 -2.54 -9.85
C LEU A 53 -4.72 -1.43 -10.89
N LYS A 54 -4.72 -1.81 -12.17
CA LYS A 54 -4.79 -0.82 -13.27
C LYS A 54 -6.05 0.04 -13.22
N LYS A 55 -7.20 -0.56 -12.89
CA LYS A 55 -8.48 0.15 -12.78
C LYS A 55 -8.42 1.29 -11.75
N TYR A 56 -7.60 1.14 -10.73
CA TYR A 56 -7.45 2.07 -9.62
C TYR A 56 -6.16 2.89 -9.72
N ARG A 57 -5.39 2.75 -10.79
CA ARG A 57 -4.03 3.32 -10.95
C ARG A 57 -3.18 3.16 -9.68
N THR A 58 -3.30 2.03 -9.00
CA THR A 58 -2.69 1.79 -7.70
C THR A 58 -1.71 0.63 -7.73
N CYS A 59 -0.54 0.87 -7.15
CA CYS A 59 0.51 -0.11 -6.87
C CYS A 59 0.49 -0.44 -5.38
N ILE A 60 0.55 -1.73 -5.04
CA ILE A 60 0.63 -2.18 -3.65
C ILE A 60 1.95 -2.90 -3.45
N PHE A 61 2.66 -2.52 -2.39
CA PHE A 61 3.85 -3.18 -1.87
C PHE A 61 3.52 -3.85 -0.54
N VAL A 62 3.91 -5.11 -0.37
CA VAL A 62 3.73 -5.87 0.86
C VAL A 62 5.09 -6.09 1.51
N ASN A 63 5.45 -5.16 2.37
CA ASN A 63 6.81 -5.05 2.89
C ASN A 63 7.01 -5.86 4.18
N GLY A 64 8.06 -6.68 4.21
CA GLY A 64 8.56 -7.28 5.44
C GLY A 64 9.20 -6.23 6.35
N CYS A 65 8.76 -6.17 7.61
CA CYS A 65 9.18 -5.11 8.55
C CYS A 65 10.70 -5.00 8.71
N PHE A 66 11.39 -6.13 8.80
CA PHE A 66 12.84 -6.16 8.95
C PHE A 66 13.59 -5.63 7.72
N TRP A 67 13.17 -6.08 6.53
CA TRP A 67 13.89 -5.77 5.29
C TRP A 67 13.77 -4.32 4.86
N HIS A 68 12.64 -3.70 5.17
CA HIS A 68 12.30 -2.32 4.80
C HIS A 68 12.38 -1.34 5.98
N GLY A 69 12.81 -1.82 7.16
CA GLY A 69 13.03 -0.97 8.32
C GLY A 69 11.77 -0.27 8.83
N HIS A 70 10.68 -1.02 9.00
CA HIS A 70 9.41 -0.45 9.45
C HIS A 70 9.55 0.25 10.81
N ASN A 71 9.25 1.55 10.85
CA ASN A 71 9.40 2.43 12.03
C ASN A 71 10.83 2.39 12.64
N VAL A 72 11.85 2.25 11.80
CA VAL A 72 13.26 2.35 12.20
C VAL A 72 13.78 3.71 11.76
N GLU A 73 14.25 4.49 12.71
CA GLU A 73 14.91 5.77 12.45
C GLU A 73 16.41 5.62 12.64
N VAL A 74 17.19 6.01 11.63
CA VAL A 74 18.65 6.10 11.70
C VAL A 74 19.01 7.54 12.07
N LYS A 75 19.38 7.78 13.34
CA LYS A 75 19.58 9.15 13.87
C LYS A 75 20.94 9.76 13.54
N SER A 76 21.94 8.95 13.23
CA SER A 76 23.28 9.48 12.93
C SER A 76 24.05 8.54 12.01
N ASP A 77 25.09 9.08 11.34
CA ASP A 77 26.05 8.28 10.57
C ASP A 77 26.87 7.33 11.46
N LYS A 78 26.85 7.54 12.79
CA LYS A 78 27.46 6.64 13.79
C LYS A 78 26.61 5.42 14.13
N GLY A 79 25.47 5.22 13.43
CA GLY A 79 24.65 4.01 13.57
C GLY A 79 23.73 3.98 14.80
N GLU A 80 23.41 5.14 15.40
CA GLU A 80 22.36 5.22 16.39
C GLU A 80 21.00 5.00 15.72
N VAL A 81 20.33 3.93 16.12
CA VAL A 81 19.08 3.48 15.50
C VAL A 81 18.04 3.26 16.57
N ILE A 82 16.88 3.86 16.38
CA ILE A 82 15.68 3.51 17.12
C ILE A 82 15.03 2.34 16.40
N SER A 83 15.03 1.17 17.03
CA SER A 83 14.36 -0.02 16.53
C SER A 83 12.90 -0.02 16.95
N SER A 84 12.01 -0.51 16.10
CA SER A 84 10.62 -0.73 16.44
C SER A 84 10.36 -2.14 16.98
N GLU A 85 9.19 -2.37 17.57
CA GLU A 85 8.80 -3.70 18.05
C GLU A 85 8.79 -4.76 16.95
N CYS A 86 8.43 -4.38 15.73
CA CYS A 86 8.33 -5.29 14.59
C CYS A 86 9.62 -5.39 13.76
N CYS A 87 10.57 -4.48 13.94
CA CYS A 87 11.86 -4.49 13.26
C CYS A 87 13.00 -4.39 14.27
N LYS A 88 13.54 -5.54 14.67
CA LYS A 88 14.68 -5.63 15.60
C LYS A 88 15.97 -5.85 14.82
N ILE A 89 16.87 -4.87 14.88
CA ILE A 89 18.18 -4.98 14.21
C ILE A 89 19.08 -5.92 15.01
N PRO A 90 19.69 -6.93 14.36
CA PRO A 90 20.61 -7.85 15.02
C PRO A 90 21.82 -7.11 15.64
N HIS A 91 22.27 -7.56 16.82
CA HIS A 91 23.49 -7.03 17.43
C HIS A 91 24.75 -7.40 16.64
N THR A 92 24.75 -8.58 15.99
CA THR A 92 25.87 -9.04 15.16
C THR A 92 25.82 -8.33 13.80
N ARG A 93 26.99 -7.79 13.38
CA ARG A 93 27.14 -7.04 12.11
C ARG A 93 26.13 -5.87 12.01
N ARG A 94 25.92 -5.17 13.12
CA ARG A 94 24.92 -4.11 13.25
C ARG A 94 25.06 -3.02 12.18
N GLU A 95 26.28 -2.54 11.96
CA GLU A 95 26.56 -1.50 10.94
C GLU A 95 26.13 -1.93 9.54
N PHE A 96 26.43 -3.19 9.18
CA PHE A 96 25.99 -3.74 7.89
C PHE A 96 24.45 -3.70 7.73
N TRP A 97 23.73 -4.10 8.81
CA TRP A 97 22.27 -4.12 8.76
C TRP A 97 21.66 -2.72 8.73
N VAL A 98 22.22 -1.78 9.49
CA VAL A 98 21.79 -0.38 9.50
C VAL A 98 21.97 0.23 8.10
N ALA A 99 23.16 0.09 7.51
CA ALA A 99 23.43 0.59 6.16
C ALA A 99 22.54 -0.07 5.10
N LYS A 100 22.24 -1.37 5.24
CA LYS A 100 21.33 -2.07 4.31
C LYS A 100 19.89 -1.59 4.43
N ILE A 101 19.39 -1.42 5.65
CA ILE A 101 18.02 -0.93 5.89
C ILE A 101 17.88 0.50 5.37
N LYS A 102 18.84 1.38 5.67
CA LYS A 102 18.85 2.76 5.16
C LYS A 102 18.74 2.80 3.63
N ARG A 103 19.58 2.05 2.93
CA ARG A 103 19.52 1.96 1.46
C ARG A 103 18.19 1.42 0.94
N ASN A 104 17.58 0.46 1.64
CA ASN A 104 16.27 -0.05 1.26
C ASN A 104 15.20 1.03 1.44
N GLN A 105 15.19 1.76 2.56
CA GLN A 105 14.25 2.87 2.80
C GLN A 105 14.40 3.98 1.75
N GLU A 106 15.64 4.39 1.43
CA GLU A 106 15.92 5.39 0.39
C GLU A 106 15.39 4.94 -0.98
N ARG A 107 15.65 3.68 -1.36
CA ARG A 107 15.14 3.09 -2.58
C ARG A 107 13.61 3.03 -2.62
N ASP A 108 12.97 2.69 -1.51
CA ASP A 108 11.51 2.60 -1.41
C ASP A 108 10.87 3.99 -1.59
N ILE A 109 11.44 5.03 -0.97
CA ILE A 109 11.01 6.42 -1.13
C ILE A 109 11.16 6.86 -2.58
N GLU A 110 12.32 6.63 -3.19
CA GLU A 110 12.56 6.99 -4.61
C GLU A 110 11.60 6.24 -5.55
N THR A 111 11.34 4.97 -5.26
CA THR A 111 10.37 4.17 -6.02
C THR A 111 8.96 4.76 -5.97
N GLN A 112 8.50 5.12 -4.77
CA GLN A 112 7.17 5.70 -4.58
C GLN A 112 7.06 7.07 -5.28
N LYS A 113 8.10 7.91 -5.19
CA LYS A 113 8.17 9.19 -5.88
C LYS A 113 8.04 9.02 -7.39
N ARG A 114 8.82 8.14 -7.99
CA ARG A 114 8.76 7.85 -9.44
C ARG A 114 7.40 7.32 -9.87
N LEU A 115 6.78 6.45 -9.07
CA LEU A 115 5.43 5.96 -9.36
C LEU A 115 4.39 7.08 -9.28
N ALA A 116 4.50 7.98 -8.30
CA ALA A 116 3.62 9.14 -8.16
C ALA A 116 3.76 10.09 -9.37
N GLU A 117 4.99 10.37 -9.83
CA GLU A 117 5.26 11.16 -11.04
C GLU A 117 4.64 10.53 -12.31
N MET A 118 4.53 9.20 -12.34
CA MET A 118 3.84 8.46 -13.40
C MET A 118 2.30 8.44 -13.22
N GLY A 119 1.77 9.08 -12.19
CA GLY A 119 0.35 9.13 -11.87
C GLY A 119 -0.19 7.83 -11.25
N TRP A 120 0.66 7.08 -10.53
CA TRP A 120 0.25 5.90 -9.78
C TRP A 120 0.14 6.20 -8.29
N HIS A 121 -0.94 5.77 -7.67
CA HIS A 121 -1.04 5.71 -6.21
C HIS A 121 -0.20 4.56 -5.68
N CYS A 122 0.48 4.78 -4.55
CA CYS A 122 1.29 3.76 -3.88
C CYS A 122 0.71 3.47 -2.50
N ILE A 123 0.44 2.20 -2.23
CA ILE A 123 0.00 1.73 -0.91
C ILE A 123 1.03 0.71 -0.43
N THR A 124 1.54 0.92 0.78
CA THR A 124 2.43 -0.04 1.44
C THR A 124 1.66 -0.73 2.56
N ILE A 125 1.67 -2.06 2.56
CA ILE A 125 1.13 -2.89 3.63
C ILE A 125 2.29 -3.56 4.34
N TRP A 126 2.34 -3.44 5.65
CA TRP A 126 3.40 -4.02 6.44
C TRP A 126 3.05 -5.41 6.97
N GLU A 127 4.03 -6.30 7.00
CA GLU A 127 3.86 -7.67 7.53
C GLU A 127 3.24 -7.69 8.94
N CYS A 128 3.61 -6.76 9.82
CA CYS A 128 3.08 -6.68 11.17
C CYS A 128 1.60 -6.31 11.23
N GLU A 129 1.08 -5.63 10.22
CA GLU A 129 -0.33 -5.27 10.09
C GLU A 129 -1.20 -6.46 9.65
N LEU A 130 -0.56 -7.51 9.12
CA LEU A 130 -1.23 -8.73 8.68
C LEU A 130 -1.25 -9.83 9.75
N LYS A 131 -0.79 -9.53 10.97
CA LYS A 131 -0.96 -10.41 12.14
C LYS A 131 -2.45 -10.61 12.42
N PRO A 132 -2.87 -11.77 13.00
CA PRO A 132 -4.29 -12.10 13.21
C PRO A 132 -5.11 -10.98 13.87
N SER A 133 -4.53 -10.28 14.84
CA SER A 133 -5.20 -9.20 15.60
C SER A 133 -5.47 -7.91 14.80
N LYS A 134 -4.71 -7.64 13.74
CA LYS A 134 -4.80 -6.40 12.95
C LYS A 134 -5.27 -6.64 11.52
N ARG A 135 -5.12 -7.86 11.03
CA ARG A 135 -5.32 -8.25 9.62
C ARG A 135 -6.65 -7.79 9.05
N GLU A 136 -7.74 -8.08 9.75
CA GLU A 136 -9.09 -7.81 9.23
C GLU A 136 -9.31 -6.29 9.05
N GLN A 137 -8.88 -5.50 10.00
CA GLN A 137 -8.97 -4.04 9.92
C GLN A 137 -8.09 -3.49 8.78
N THR A 138 -6.84 -3.95 8.67
CA THR A 138 -5.92 -3.54 7.59
C THR A 138 -6.51 -3.84 6.22
N LEU A 139 -7.07 -5.04 6.03
CA LEU A 139 -7.66 -5.42 4.74
C LEU A 139 -8.98 -4.69 4.43
N LYS A 140 -9.76 -4.30 5.44
CA LYS A 140 -10.92 -3.41 5.26
C LYS A 140 -10.49 -2.01 4.88
N SER A 141 -9.50 -1.45 5.57
CA SER A 141 -8.94 -0.13 5.26
C SER A 141 -8.36 -0.08 3.85
N LEU A 142 -7.64 -1.13 3.43
CA LEU A 142 -7.11 -1.24 2.06
C LEU A 142 -8.23 -1.19 1.02
N ALA A 143 -9.28 -2.00 1.21
CA ALA A 143 -10.42 -2.02 0.28
C ALA A 143 -11.15 -0.67 0.24
N PHE A 144 -11.33 -0.03 1.38
CA PHE A 144 -11.92 1.31 1.49
C PHE A 144 -11.08 2.34 0.73
N THR A 145 -9.77 2.36 0.94
CA THR A 145 -8.83 3.28 0.26
C THR A 145 -8.87 3.10 -1.26
N LEU A 146 -8.88 1.86 -1.74
CA LEU A 146 -9.00 1.59 -3.19
C LEU A 146 -10.30 2.12 -3.77
N ASN A 147 -11.43 1.92 -3.09
CA ASN A 147 -12.71 2.43 -3.55
C ASN A 147 -12.76 3.97 -3.50
N LYS A 148 -12.16 4.58 -2.48
CA LYS A 148 -12.04 6.04 -2.37
C LYS A 148 -11.23 6.61 -3.54
N ILE A 149 -10.06 6.05 -3.84
CA ILE A 149 -9.24 6.45 -5.00
C ILE A 149 -10.07 6.37 -6.29
N TRP A 150 -10.80 5.27 -6.47
CA TRP A 150 -11.60 5.10 -7.68
C TRP A 150 -12.71 6.15 -7.78
N LEU A 151 -13.39 6.46 -6.69
CA LEU A 151 -14.44 7.49 -6.65
C LEU A 151 -13.88 8.88 -6.94
N GLU A 152 -12.70 9.22 -6.37
CA GLU A 152 -12.05 10.51 -6.58
C GLU A 152 -11.59 10.68 -8.04
N GLU A 153 -11.05 9.64 -8.66
CA GLU A 153 -10.63 9.67 -10.08
C GLU A 153 -11.81 9.66 -11.06
N HIS A 154 -12.98 9.16 -10.65
CA HIS A 154 -14.17 9.04 -11.49
C HIS A 154 -15.34 9.91 -11.00
N ALA A 155 -15.09 10.81 -10.05
CA ALA A 155 -16.08 11.81 -9.66
C ALA A 155 -16.37 12.67 -10.88
N VAL A 156 -17.49 12.39 -11.53
CA VAL A 156 -18.11 13.33 -12.46
C VAL A 156 -18.49 14.53 -11.59
N ILE A 157 -17.80 15.65 -11.75
CA ILE A 157 -18.30 16.93 -11.24
C ILE A 157 -19.64 17.10 -11.94
N GLY A 158 -20.72 16.78 -11.21
CA GLY A 158 -22.06 16.85 -11.73
C GLY A 158 -22.26 18.26 -12.28
N LYS A 159 -22.62 18.37 -13.57
CA LYS A 159 -23.19 19.61 -14.06
C LYS A 159 -24.33 19.92 -13.08
N PRO A 160 -24.43 21.16 -12.55
CA PRO A 160 -25.56 21.50 -11.70
C PRO A 160 -26.84 21.07 -12.42
N TYR A 161 -27.73 20.40 -11.71
CA TYR A 161 -29.06 20.06 -12.23
C TYR A 161 -29.61 21.29 -12.94
N PRO A 162 -30.11 21.21 -14.18
CA PRO A 162 -30.79 22.34 -14.80
C PRO A 162 -31.89 22.75 -13.82
N GLN A 163 -31.77 23.96 -13.32
CA GLN A 163 -32.86 24.52 -12.52
C GLN A 163 -34.04 24.59 -13.47
N PHE A 164 -35.12 23.83 -13.20
CA PHE A 164 -36.37 24.05 -13.86
C PHE A 164 -36.79 25.46 -13.47
N GLU A 165 -36.71 26.39 -14.42
CA GLU A 165 -37.42 27.64 -14.32
C GLU A 165 -38.90 27.26 -14.22
N GLU A 166 -39.50 27.44 -13.05
CA GLU A 166 -40.96 27.39 -12.93
C GLU A 166 -41.47 28.48 -13.86
N GLU A 167 -42.01 28.07 -15.03
CA GLU A 167 -42.77 28.96 -15.86
C GLU A 167 -44.02 29.37 -15.07
N ASP A 168 -43.95 30.56 -14.47
CA ASP A 168 -45.09 31.29 -13.89
C ASP A 168 -46.14 31.65 -14.96
N GLY A 169 -46.65 30.64 -15.66
CA GLY A 169 -47.49 30.86 -16.82
C GLY A 169 -48.79 30.05 -16.87
N MET A 170 -49.13 29.22 -15.87
CA MET A 170 -50.29 28.34 -16.00
C MET A 170 -51.35 28.40 -14.88
N LEU A 171 -51.51 29.55 -14.22
CA LEU A 171 -52.60 29.74 -13.22
C LEU A 171 -53.53 30.94 -13.50
N LYS A 172 -53.63 31.40 -14.76
CA LYS A 172 -54.58 32.45 -15.15
C LYS A 172 -55.71 32.06 -16.06
N ALA A 173 -55.94 30.76 -16.31
CA ALA A 173 -56.96 30.30 -17.22
C ALA A 173 -58.14 29.56 -16.56
N ALA A 174 -58.32 29.62 -15.25
CA ALA A 174 -59.41 28.92 -14.56
C ALA A 174 -60.42 29.80 -13.83
N GLU A 175 -60.37 31.14 -13.95
CA GLU A 175 -61.31 32.05 -13.26
C GLU A 175 -62.23 32.84 -14.16
N GLU A 176 -62.29 32.56 -15.46
CA GLU A 176 -63.24 33.28 -16.38
C GLU A 176 -64.28 32.37 -17.01
N GLN A 177 -64.90 31.44 -16.33
CA GLN A 177 -66.13 30.78 -16.75
C GLN A 177 -66.93 30.31 -15.53
N ILE A 178 -67.59 31.22 -14.83
CA ILE A 178 -68.86 31.02 -14.11
C ILE A 178 -69.67 32.32 -14.18
#